data_6c1c08799d809bac92e705973ee48359
#
_entry.id   6c1c08799d809bac92e705973ee48359
#
_cell.length_a   1.000
_cell.length_b   1.000
_cell.length_c   1.000
_cell.angle_alpha   90.00
_cell.angle_beta   90.00
_cell.angle_gamma   90.00
#
_symmetry.space_group_name_H-M   'P 1'
#
loop_
_entity.id
_entity.type
_entity.pdbx_description
1 polymer ?
#
loop_
_entity_poly.entity_id
_entity_poly.type
_entity_poly.pdbx_seq_one_letter_code
_entity_poly.pdbx_strand_id
1 'polypeptide(L)'
;MSGRNESRSTAFAIGAVVFGMMLVEARRAARNERRQRARGGVVPADDARVYGMMQMAYPGAFVSMLAELVVRGGPSTGVFTLGVAVFGAAKALKWWAICELGPFWTFRVVVIPGVPLVNGGPYRYIRHPNYVGVFGELVGAALMTGAVISGPIATVAFTALMARRIGVEQRALDAARAGAPASKET
;
A
#
# COMPACT_ATOMS: atom_id res chain seq x y z
N MET A 1 30.30 -7.95 18.08
CA MET A 1 30.37 -7.21 16.78
C MET A 1 29.74 -7.99 15.61
N SER A 2 29.76 -9.32 15.58
CA SER A 2 29.16 -10.18 14.53
C SER A 2 27.65 -9.96 14.36
N GLY A 3 26.84 -10.09 15.39
CA GLY A 3 25.39 -10.00 15.28
C GLY A 3 24.86 -8.65 14.78
N ARG A 4 25.55 -7.55 15.03
CA ARG A 4 25.17 -6.23 14.54
C ARG A 4 25.41 -6.08 13.01
N ASN A 5 26.44 -6.73 12.51
CA ASN A 5 26.73 -6.75 11.08
C ASN A 5 25.69 -7.62 10.33
N GLU A 6 25.30 -8.73 10.90
CA GLU A 6 24.25 -9.61 10.36
C GLU A 6 22.90 -8.89 10.30
N SER A 7 22.50 -8.20 11.38
CA SER A 7 21.25 -7.40 11.39
C SER A 7 21.25 -6.28 10.32
N ARG A 8 22.40 -5.62 10.11
CA ARG A 8 22.54 -4.59 9.07
C ARG A 8 22.43 -5.18 7.67
N SER A 9 23.09 -6.31 7.40
CA SER A 9 23.00 -6.99 6.11
C SER A 9 21.57 -7.46 5.83
N THR A 10 20.90 -8.02 6.83
CA THR A 10 19.51 -8.45 6.75
C THR A 10 18.58 -7.26 6.50
N ALA A 11 18.76 -6.16 7.23
CA ALA A 11 17.97 -4.93 7.04
C ALA A 11 18.15 -4.37 5.62
N PHE A 12 19.38 -4.35 5.12
CA PHE A 12 19.66 -3.91 3.76
C PHE A 12 18.97 -4.80 2.71
N ALA A 13 19.06 -6.13 2.86
CA ALA A 13 18.44 -7.08 1.93
C ALA A 13 16.91 -6.95 1.92
N ILE A 14 16.27 -6.90 3.11
CA ILE A 14 14.82 -6.68 3.22
C ILE A 14 14.45 -5.33 2.61
N GLY A 15 15.18 -4.26 2.94
CA GLY A 15 14.94 -2.91 2.42
C GLY A 15 15.03 -2.86 0.90
N ALA A 16 16.08 -3.44 0.32
CA ALA A 16 16.27 -3.48 -1.14
C ALA A 16 15.09 -4.16 -1.85
N VAL A 17 14.62 -5.30 -1.34
CA VAL A 17 13.47 -6.02 -1.90
C VAL A 17 12.19 -5.20 -1.76
N VAL A 18 11.88 -4.70 -0.56
CA VAL A 18 10.65 -3.96 -0.28
C VAL A 18 10.59 -2.67 -1.10
N PHE A 19 11.64 -1.85 -1.05
CA PHE A 19 11.66 -0.57 -1.78
C PHE A 19 11.77 -0.77 -3.30
N GLY A 20 12.43 -1.83 -3.75
CA GLY A 20 12.43 -2.23 -5.16
C GLY A 20 11.02 -2.53 -5.67
N MET A 21 10.24 -3.33 -4.92
CA MET A 21 8.84 -3.61 -5.23
C MET A 21 7.97 -2.34 -5.18
N MET A 22 8.15 -1.49 -4.17
CA MET A 22 7.43 -0.20 -4.06
C MET A 22 7.70 0.70 -5.26
N LEU A 23 8.93 0.73 -5.77
CA LEU A 23 9.30 1.51 -6.94
C LEU A 23 8.61 1.01 -8.22
N VAL A 24 8.53 -0.31 -8.41
CA VAL A 24 7.80 -0.91 -9.52
C VAL A 24 6.32 -0.55 -9.47
N GLU A 25 5.71 -0.68 -8.29
CA GLU A 25 4.32 -0.31 -8.04
C GLU A 25 4.09 1.19 -8.30
N ALA A 26 4.97 2.06 -7.79
CA ALA A 26 4.87 3.51 -7.97
C ALA A 26 4.95 3.92 -9.44
N ARG A 27 5.86 3.31 -10.21
CA ARG A 27 5.98 3.55 -11.65
C ARG A 27 4.73 3.12 -12.42
N ARG A 28 4.16 1.96 -12.05
CA ARG A 28 2.91 1.46 -12.64
C ARG A 28 1.74 2.39 -12.32
N ALA A 29 1.57 2.74 -11.04
CA ALA A 29 0.51 3.64 -10.59
C ALA A 29 0.57 5.00 -11.28
N ALA A 30 1.76 5.64 -11.33
CA ALA A 30 1.96 6.93 -11.99
C ALA A 30 1.67 6.89 -13.50
N ARG A 31 2.02 5.78 -14.17
CA ARG A 31 1.72 5.58 -15.59
C ARG A 31 0.22 5.45 -15.83
N ASN A 32 -0.46 4.67 -14.99
CA ASN A 32 -1.90 4.49 -15.06
C ASN A 32 -2.65 5.79 -14.76
N GLU A 33 -2.24 6.52 -13.73
CA GLU A 33 -2.84 7.82 -13.37
C GLU A 33 -2.79 8.81 -14.56
N ARG A 34 -1.61 8.96 -15.19
CA ARG A 34 -1.48 9.81 -16.37
C ARG A 34 -2.44 9.41 -17.50
N ARG A 35 -2.58 8.09 -17.76
CA ARG A 35 -3.49 7.57 -18.78
C ARG A 35 -4.96 7.81 -18.44
N GLN A 36 -5.35 7.67 -17.18
CA GLN A 36 -6.71 7.93 -16.72
C GLN A 36 -7.05 9.41 -16.80
N ARG A 37 -6.15 10.29 -16.37
CA ARG A 37 -6.33 11.76 -16.49
C ARG A 37 -6.48 12.18 -17.95
N ALA A 38 -5.71 11.61 -18.88
CA ALA A 38 -5.85 11.85 -20.31
C ALA A 38 -7.22 11.40 -20.89
N ARG A 39 -7.93 10.50 -20.19
CA ARG A 39 -9.30 10.04 -20.54
C ARG A 39 -10.39 10.81 -19.80
N GLY A 40 -10.08 11.96 -19.21
CA GLY A 40 -11.05 12.75 -18.45
C GLY A 40 -11.25 12.28 -17.00
N GLY A 41 -10.33 11.46 -16.47
CA GLY A 41 -10.34 11.06 -15.06
C GLY A 41 -10.15 12.23 -14.13
N VAL A 42 -11.00 12.32 -13.12
CA VAL A 42 -11.00 13.40 -12.12
C VAL A 42 -10.47 12.86 -10.80
N VAL A 43 -9.59 13.64 -10.16
CA VAL A 43 -9.08 13.36 -8.80
C VAL A 43 -9.87 14.22 -7.83
N PRO A 44 -10.49 13.63 -6.77
CA PRO A 44 -11.18 14.39 -5.75
C PRO A 44 -10.23 15.30 -4.98
N ALA A 45 -10.68 16.51 -4.61
CA ALA A 45 -9.88 17.46 -3.83
C ALA A 45 -9.40 16.88 -2.48
N ASP A 46 -10.27 16.11 -1.81
CA ASP A 46 -9.95 15.44 -0.54
C ASP A 46 -8.84 14.38 -0.65
N ASP A 47 -8.56 13.86 -1.86
CA ASP A 47 -7.53 12.84 -2.07
C ASP A 47 -6.12 13.38 -1.80
N ALA A 48 -5.83 14.63 -2.16
CA ALA A 48 -4.48 15.20 -2.08
C ALA A 48 -3.86 15.11 -0.69
N ARG A 49 -4.64 15.47 0.34
CA ARG A 49 -4.19 15.43 1.74
C ARG A 49 -3.95 14.00 2.24
N VAL A 50 -4.92 13.10 2.01
CA VAL A 50 -4.82 11.71 2.46
C VAL A 50 -3.71 10.98 1.72
N TYR A 51 -3.63 11.17 0.41
CA TYR A 51 -2.56 10.60 -0.42
C TYR A 51 -1.18 11.07 0.02
N GLY A 52 -0.98 12.39 0.25
CA GLY A 52 0.28 12.93 0.72
C GLY A 52 0.74 12.31 2.04
N MET A 53 -0.18 12.14 3.01
CA MET A 53 0.13 11.45 4.26
C MET A 53 0.52 9.98 4.04
N MET A 54 -0.22 9.24 3.20
CA MET A 54 0.07 7.84 2.91
C MET A 54 1.39 7.66 2.18
N GLN A 55 1.72 8.57 1.27
CA GLN A 55 2.97 8.54 0.50
C GLN A 55 4.22 8.67 1.38
N MET A 56 4.11 9.37 2.52
CA MET A 56 5.18 9.48 3.51
C MET A 56 5.12 8.36 4.56
N ALA A 57 3.92 8.03 5.03
CA ALA A 57 3.73 7.07 6.10
C ALA A 57 4.09 5.63 5.69
N TYR A 58 3.78 5.23 4.45
CA TYR A 58 4.03 3.86 4.01
C TYR A 58 5.52 3.51 3.92
N PRO A 59 6.38 4.24 3.19
CA PRO A 59 7.81 3.98 3.24
C PRO A 59 8.40 4.25 4.63
N GLY A 60 7.92 5.26 5.36
CA GLY A 60 8.35 5.56 6.74
C GLY A 60 8.11 4.39 7.70
N ALA A 61 7.02 3.65 7.55
CA ALA A 61 6.74 2.44 8.32
C ALA A 61 7.85 1.38 8.15
N PHE A 62 8.25 1.11 6.89
CA PHE A 62 9.33 0.14 6.64
C PHE A 62 10.68 0.65 7.14
N VAL A 63 10.99 1.93 6.96
CA VAL A 63 12.23 2.52 7.49
C VAL A 63 12.30 2.36 9.00
N SER A 64 11.22 2.65 9.73
CA SER A 64 11.19 2.51 11.20
C SER A 64 11.35 1.05 11.67
N MET A 65 10.71 0.10 10.97
CA MET A 65 10.86 -1.33 11.27
C MET A 65 12.29 -1.83 10.97
N LEU A 66 12.90 -1.40 9.88
CA LEU A 66 14.30 -1.73 9.57
C LEU A 66 15.29 -1.10 10.55
N ALA A 67 15.03 0.12 11.00
CA ALA A 67 15.83 0.75 12.04
C ALA A 67 15.73 -0.02 13.37
N GLU A 68 14.53 -0.46 13.76
CA GLU A 68 14.33 -1.28 14.96
C GLU A 68 15.08 -2.62 14.85
N LEU A 69 15.06 -3.30 13.70
CA LEU A 69 15.84 -4.50 13.42
C LEU A 69 17.33 -4.27 13.66
N VAL A 70 17.90 -3.16 13.19
CA VAL A 70 19.33 -2.84 13.36
C VAL A 70 19.69 -2.58 14.81
N VAL A 71 18.78 -1.94 15.57
CA VAL A 71 19.01 -1.57 16.97
C VAL A 71 18.81 -2.75 17.93
N ARG A 72 17.73 -3.52 17.72
CA ARG A 72 17.31 -4.57 18.65
C ARG A 72 17.79 -5.97 18.28
N GLY A 73 18.21 -6.15 17.04
CA GLY A 73 18.50 -7.46 16.46
C GLY A 73 17.26 -8.10 15.80
N GLY A 74 17.50 -9.17 15.05
CA GLY A 74 16.44 -9.87 14.32
C GLY A 74 15.59 -10.78 15.21
N PRO A 75 14.43 -11.21 14.73
CA PRO A 75 13.57 -12.16 15.41
C PRO A 75 14.16 -13.58 15.33
N SER A 76 13.54 -14.54 16.03
CA SER A 76 13.87 -15.96 15.83
C SER A 76 13.58 -16.40 14.40
N THR A 77 14.28 -17.44 13.94
CA THR A 77 14.11 -17.99 12.58
C THR A 77 12.63 -18.34 12.27
N GLY A 78 11.89 -18.89 13.24
CA GLY A 78 10.48 -19.24 13.06
C GLY A 78 9.60 -18.01 12.82
N VAL A 79 9.82 -16.93 13.59
CA VAL A 79 9.08 -15.66 13.40
C VAL A 79 9.45 -15.00 12.09
N PHE A 80 10.74 -15.00 11.72
CA PHE A 80 11.20 -14.52 10.42
C PHE A 80 10.50 -15.24 9.25
N THR A 81 10.51 -16.58 9.29
CA THR A 81 9.89 -17.41 8.24
C THR A 81 8.39 -17.15 8.14
N LEU A 82 7.70 -17.04 9.27
CA LEU A 82 6.28 -16.66 9.31
C LEU A 82 6.07 -15.28 8.67
N GLY A 83 6.93 -14.32 9.00
CA GLY A 83 6.90 -12.97 8.42
C GLY A 83 7.05 -12.98 6.90
N VAL A 84 8.00 -13.77 6.38
CA VAL A 84 8.19 -13.96 4.94
C VAL A 84 6.95 -14.57 4.29
N ALA A 85 6.35 -15.57 4.91
CA ALA A 85 5.14 -16.22 4.39
C ALA A 85 3.95 -15.24 4.36
N VAL A 86 3.73 -14.49 5.44
CA VAL A 86 2.66 -13.47 5.52
C VAL A 86 2.88 -12.36 4.50
N PHE A 87 4.10 -11.82 4.43
CA PHE A 87 4.44 -10.77 3.46
C PHE A 87 4.26 -11.26 2.02
N GLY A 88 4.75 -12.47 1.70
CA GLY A 88 4.61 -13.07 0.38
C GLY A 88 3.16 -13.28 -0.03
N ALA A 89 2.33 -13.83 0.86
CA ALA A 89 0.90 -14.01 0.61
C ALA A 89 0.17 -12.68 0.41
N ALA A 90 0.49 -11.67 1.24
CA ALA A 90 -0.05 -10.33 1.13
C ALA A 90 0.35 -9.65 -0.20
N LYS A 91 1.61 -9.82 -0.61
CA LYS A 91 2.12 -9.33 -1.87
C LYS A 91 1.45 -10.02 -3.06
N ALA A 92 1.24 -11.32 -2.99
CA ALA A 92 0.53 -12.08 -4.01
C ALA A 92 -0.92 -11.60 -4.18
N LEU A 93 -1.65 -11.43 -3.06
CA LEU A 93 -3.00 -10.87 -3.07
C LEU A 93 -3.03 -9.46 -3.68
N LYS A 94 -2.11 -8.59 -3.27
CA LYS A 94 -2.00 -7.23 -3.79
C LYS A 94 -1.73 -7.22 -5.29
N TRP A 95 -0.79 -8.03 -5.77
CA TRP A 95 -0.50 -8.12 -7.20
C TRP A 95 -1.65 -8.72 -8.00
N TRP A 96 -2.38 -9.68 -7.45
CA TRP A 96 -3.61 -10.18 -8.07
C TRP A 96 -4.64 -9.05 -8.23
N ALA A 97 -4.86 -8.24 -7.17
CA ALA A 97 -5.72 -7.07 -7.25
C ALA A 97 -5.24 -6.02 -8.27
N ILE A 98 -3.92 -5.76 -8.32
CA ILE A 98 -3.31 -4.84 -9.28
C ILE A 98 -3.49 -5.32 -10.73
N CYS A 99 -3.31 -6.61 -10.98
CA CYS A 99 -3.49 -7.18 -12.30
C CYS A 99 -4.95 -7.12 -12.78
N GLU A 100 -5.89 -7.41 -11.87
CA GLU A 100 -7.32 -7.35 -12.17
C GLU A 100 -7.79 -5.94 -12.50
N LEU A 101 -7.38 -4.93 -11.72
CA LEU A 101 -7.66 -3.53 -12.02
C LEU A 101 -6.95 -3.04 -13.30
N GLY A 102 -5.80 -3.64 -13.63
CA GLY A 102 -5.05 -3.30 -14.82
C GLY A 102 -4.73 -1.80 -14.93
N PRO A 103 -5.25 -1.12 -15.98
CA PRO A 103 -5.03 0.31 -16.18
C PRO A 103 -5.77 1.22 -15.20
N PHE A 104 -6.74 0.68 -14.44
CA PHE A 104 -7.49 1.45 -13.44
C PHE A 104 -6.80 1.49 -12.08
N TRP A 105 -5.78 0.67 -11.85
CA TRP A 105 -5.05 0.69 -10.59
C TRP A 105 -4.12 1.89 -10.50
N THR A 106 -4.33 2.73 -9.47
CA THR A 106 -3.55 3.94 -9.18
C THR A 106 -3.34 4.10 -7.68
N PHE A 107 -2.35 4.90 -7.30
CA PHE A 107 -2.18 5.28 -5.90
C PHE A 107 -3.15 6.40 -5.50
N ARG A 108 -3.51 7.30 -6.39
CA ARG A 108 -4.54 8.31 -6.16
C ARG A 108 -5.93 7.77 -6.51
N VAL A 109 -6.95 8.35 -5.90
CA VAL A 109 -8.32 8.10 -6.33
C VAL A 109 -8.53 8.84 -7.65
N VAL A 110 -8.77 8.11 -8.73
CA VAL A 110 -9.10 8.69 -10.04
C VAL A 110 -10.42 8.08 -10.49
N VAL A 111 -11.41 8.92 -10.71
CA VAL A 111 -12.74 8.47 -11.15
C VAL A 111 -12.97 8.91 -12.60
N ILE A 112 -13.29 7.96 -13.45
CA ILE A 112 -13.69 8.22 -14.84
C ILE A 112 -15.20 8.04 -14.92
N PRO A 113 -15.97 9.10 -15.19
CA PRO A 113 -17.42 8.99 -15.30
C PRO A 113 -17.86 7.97 -16.36
N GLY A 114 -18.88 7.18 -16.06
CA GLY A 114 -19.43 6.20 -16.99
C GLY A 114 -18.67 4.89 -17.13
N VAL A 115 -17.53 4.72 -16.48
CA VAL A 115 -16.79 3.45 -16.48
C VAL A 115 -17.29 2.53 -15.36
N PRO A 116 -17.69 1.28 -15.68
CA PRO A 116 -18.14 0.33 -14.67
C PRO A 116 -17.01 -0.08 -13.73
N LEU A 117 -17.37 -0.40 -12.47
CA LEU A 117 -16.41 -0.91 -11.50
C LEU A 117 -15.94 -2.32 -11.86
N VAL A 118 -14.66 -2.59 -11.61
CA VAL A 118 -14.08 -3.92 -11.78
C VAL A 118 -14.58 -4.83 -10.65
N ASN A 119 -15.20 -5.94 -11.00
CA ASN A 119 -15.77 -6.92 -10.08
C ASN A 119 -15.15 -8.32 -10.25
N GLY A 120 -14.06 -8.45 -11.02
CA GLY A 120 -13.36 -9.71 -11.29
C GLY A 120 -12.31 -10.05 -10.23
N GLY A 121 -11.70 -11.22 -10.37
CA GLY A 121 -10.59 -11.66 -9.52
C GLY A 121 -10.90 -11.57 -8.02
N PRO A 122 -10.00 -11.00 -7.21
CA PRO A 122 -10.20 -10.89 -5.76
C PRO A 122 -11.32 -9.93 -5.37
N TYR A 123 -11.76 -9.03 -6.28
CA TYR A 123 -12.87 -8.08 -6.04
C TYR A 123 -14.23 -8.76 -5.96
N ARG A 124 -14.34 -10.03 -6.38
CA ARG A 124 -15.55 -10.85 -6.18
C ARG A 124 -15.79 -11.22 -4.72
N TYR A 125 -14.71 -11.29 -3.94
CA TYR A 125 -14.75 -11.80 -2.56
C TYR A 125 -14.48 -10.70 -1.53
N ILE A 126 -13.66 -9.73 -1.87
CA ILE A 126 -13.17 -8.68 -0.96
C ILE A 126 -13.36 -7.33 -1.66
N ARG A 127 -14.01 -6.37 -1.00
CA ARG A 127 -14.24 -5.03 -1.58
C ARG A 127 -12.93 -4.26 -1.85
N HIS A 128 -11.96 -4.43 -0.95
CA HIS A 128 -10.69 -3.70 -1.00
C HIS A 128 -9.49 -4.64 -0.85
N PRO A 129 -9.27 -5.59 -1.79
CA PRO A 129 -8.20 -6.58 -1.67
C PRO A 129 -6.81 -5.97 -1.65
N ASN A 130 -6.61 -4.84 -2.32
CA ASN A 130 -5.36 -4.09 -2.30
C ASN A 130 -5.02 -3.59 -0.88
N TYR A 131 -6.00 -3.12 -0.10
CA TYR A 131 -5.78 -2.65 1.27
C TYR A 131 -5.53 -3.81 2.24
N VAL A 132 -6.17 -4.95 2.04
CA VAL A 132 -5.88 -6.19 2.78
C VAL A 132 -4.44 -6.63 2.51
N GLY A 133 -3.99 -6.56 1.24
CA GLY A 133 -2.60 -6.80 0.87
C GLY A 133 -1.64 -5.86 1.58
N VAL A 134 -1.89 -4.55 1.55
CA VAL A 134 -1.05 -3.55 2.24
C VAL A 134 -0.98 -3.79 3.75
N PHE A 135 -2.11 -4.10 4.40
CA PHE A 135 -2.12 -4.46 5.82
C PHE A 135 -1.24 -5.69 6.09
N GLY A 136 -1.40 -6.75 5.29
CA GLY A 136 -0.58 -7.96 5.42
C GLY A 136 0.91 -7.71 5.15
N GLU A 137 1.26 -6.81 4.23
CA GLU A 137 2.65 -6.40 4.00
C GLU A 137 3.26 -5.74 5.25
N LEU A 138 2.53 -4.86 5.95
CA LEU A 138 2.99 -4.23 7.18
C LEU A 138 3.16 -5.25 8.31
N VAL A 139 2.19 -6.15 8.50
CA VAL A 139 2.28 -7.22 9.51
C VAL A 139 3.44 -8.16 9.20
N GLY A 140 3.56 -8.61 7.95
CA GLY A 140 4.64 -9.49 7.53
C GLY A 140 6.02 -8.85 7.70
N ALA A 141 6.15 -7.56 7.37
CA ALA A 141 7.39 -6.81 7.57
C ALA A 141 7.73 -6.65 9.06
N ALA A 142 6.74 -6.36 9.92
CA ALA A 142 6.94 -6.30 11.37
C ALA A 142 7.46 -7.63 11.93
N LEU A 143 6.92 -8.76 11.46
CA LEU A 143 7.39 -10.09 11.84
C LEU A 143 8.81 -10.37 11.31
N MET A 144 9.09 -10.08 10.02
CA MET A 144 10.41 -10.29 9.42
C MET A 144 11.51 -9.47 10.12
N THR A 145 11.17 -8.28 10.55
CA THR A 145 12.13 -7.37 11.20
C THR A 145 12.19 -7.54 12.71
N GLY A 146 11.24 -8.25 13.33
CA GLY A 146 11.10 -8.30 14.77
C GLY A 146 10.74 -6.95 15.40
N ALA A 147 10.07 -6.10 14.63
CA ALA A 147 9.71 -4.74 15.03
C ALA A 147 8.48 -4.75 15.95
N VAL A 148 8.71 -5.01 17.24
CA VAL A 148 7.66 -5.13 18.26
C VAL A 148 7.08 -3.79 18.71
N ILE A 149 7.74 -2.69 18.41
CA ILE A 149 7.29 -1.33 18.74
C ILE A 149 6.80 -0.62 17.46
N SER A 150 7.73 -0.39 16.52
CA SER A 150 7.41 0.34 15.30
C SER A 150 6.41 -0.41 14.39
N GLY A 151 6.45 -1.75 14.39
CA GLY A 151 5.54 -2.58 13.61
C GLY A 151 4.06 -2.34 13.95
N PRO A 152 3.62 -2.58 15.19
CA PRO A 152 2.23 -2.32 15.60
C PRO A 152 1.82 -0.86 15.43
N ILE A 153 2.67 0.10 15.82
CA ILE A 153 2.37 1.54 15.68
C ILE A 153 2.14 1.90 14.21
N ALA A 154 3.07 1.52 13.33
CA ALA A 154 2.98 1.82 11.91
C ALA A 154 1.76 1.14 11.27
N THR A 155 1.49 -0.13 11.64
CA THR A 155 0.34 -0.88 11.11
C THR A 155 -0.98 -0.22 11.50
N VAL A 156 -1.16 0.14 12.77
CA VAL A 156 -2.38 0.83 13.25
C VAL A 156 -2.53 2.19 12.59
N ALA A 157 -1.48 3.00 12.60
CA ALA A 157 -1.50 4.34 12.02
C ALA A 157 -1.83 4.31 10.52
N PHE A 158 -1.19 3.41 9.77
CA PHE A 158 -1.44 3.28 8.34
C PHE A 158 -2.83 2.71 8.03
N THR A 159 -3.32 1.78 8.84
CA THR A 159 -4.70 1.25 8.72
C THR A 159 -5.74 2.36 8.92
N ALA A 160 -5.52 3.27 9.85
CA ALA A 160 -6.37 4.44 10.04
C ALA A 160 -6.37 5.37 8.80
N LEU A 161 -5.22 5.57 8.16
CA LEU A 161 -5.12 6.31 6.90
C LEU A 161 -5.84 5.60 5.76
N MET A 162 -5.72 4.26 5.67
CA MET A 162 -6.46 3.47 4.68
C MET A 162 -7.97 3.59 4.86
N ALA A 163 -8.46 3.54 6.10
CA ALA A 163 -9.89 3.72 6.39
C ALA A 163 -10.41 5.09 5.93
N ARG A 164 -9.63 6.16 6.18
CA ARG A 164 -9.96 7.51 5.67
C ARG A 164 -9.98 7.54 4.14
N ARG A 165 -9.02 6.89 3.51
CA ARG A 165 -8.94 6.82 2.05
C ARG A 165 -10.12 6.08 1.44
N ILE A 166 -10.56 4.97 2.02
CA ILE A 166 -11.77 4.25 1.59
C ILE A 166 -12.97 5.21 1.60
N GLY A 167 -13.10 6.04 2.63
CA GLY A 167 -14.16 7.05 2.69
C GLY A 167 -14.08 8.09 1.56
N VAL A 168 -12.88 8.54 1.18
CA VAL A 168 -12.70 9.46 0.05
C VAL A 168 -13.09 8.78 -1.26
N GLU A 169 -12.65 7.55 -1.48
CA GLU A 169 -12.95 6.76 -2.67
C GLU A 169 -14.45 6.52 -2.83
N GLN A 170 -15.13 6.11 -1.75
CA GLN A 170 -16.58 5.87 -1.78
C GLN A 170 -17.37 7.13 -2.12
N ARG A 171 -17.07 8.27 -1.46
CA ARG A 171 -17.74 9.54 -1.77
C ARG A 171 -17.54 9.96 -3.23
N ALA A 172 -16.32 9.77 -3.76
CA ALA A 172 -16.03 10.10 -5.16
C ALA A 172 -16.81 9.23 -6.15
N LEU A 173 -16.93 7.93 -5.84
CA LEU A 173 -17.70 6.99 -6.66
C LEU A 173 -19.20 7.29 -6.60
N ASP A 174 -19.75 7.62 -5.42
CA ASP A 174 -21.16 7.96 -5.26
C ASP A 174 -21.50 9.28 -5.98
N ALA A 175 -20.63 10.29 -5.89
CA ALA A 175 -20.78 11.54 -6.62
C ALA A 175 -20.78 11.32 -8.15
N ALA A 176 -19.89 10.46 -8.65
CA ALA A 176 -19.84 10.13 -10.07
C ALA A 176 -21.09 9.39 -10.55
N ARG A 177 -21.66 8.52 -9.72
CA ARG A 177 -22.92 7.81 -10.02
C ARG A 177 -24.14 8.74 -10.03
N ALA A 178 -24.14 9.74 -9.14
CA ALA A 178 -25.23 10.74 -9.08
C ALA A 178 -25.17 11.81 -10.18
N GLY A 179 -24.17 11.76 -11.08
CA GLY A 179 -23.99 12.75 -12.14
C GLY A 179 -23.54 14.13 -11.66
N ALA A 180 -23.15 14.28 -10.39
CA ALA A 180 -22.62 15.53 -9.87
C ALA A 180 -21.21 15.79 -10.41
N PRO A 181 -20.86 17.04 -10.83
CA PRO A 181 -19.50 17.35 -11.22
C PRO A 181 -18.58 17.17 -10.02
N ALA A 182 -17.61 16.26 -10.13
CA ALA A 182 -16.55 16.15 -9.13
C ALA A 182 -15.83 17.51 -9.04
N SER A 183 -15.72 18.08 -7.85
CA SER A 183 -15.01 19.34 -7.63
C SER A 183 -13.57 19.18 -8.14
N LYS A 184 -13.21 19.96 -9.17
CA LYS A 184 -11.86 19.96 -9.74
C LYS A 184 -10.93 20.69 -8.78
N GLU A 185 -9.78 20.11 -8.48
CA GLU A 185 -8.65 20.88 -7.95
C GLU A 185 -8.23 21.90 -8.98
N THR A 186 -8.30 23.18 -8.63
CA THR A 186 -7.64 24.30 -9.32
C THR A 186 -6.20 24.42 -8.85
#